data_af212946f649e20974776a20078b4475
#
_entry.id   af212946f649e20974776a20078b4475
#
_cell.length_a   1.000
_cell.length_b   1.000
_cell.length_c   1.000
_cell.angle_alpha   90.00
_cell.angle_beta   90.00
_cell.angle_gamma   90.00
#
_symmetry.space_group_name_H-M   'P 1'
#
loop_
_entity.id
_entity.type
_entity.pdbx_description
1 polymer ?
#
loop_
_entity_poly.entity_id
_entity_poly.type
_entity_poly.pdbx_seq_one_letter_code
_entity_poly.pdbx_strand_id
1 'polypeptide(L)'
;QRISAAEKFTNTGYSHGGASRSESWAKGYDDESLSPSSDIEMNRKELRQRTRDLYMNAPIGTAAIKATRTSCVGIGLKPKPKIDYEFLGISKEEAADIQRLIKKEFAIWAESTLCDICDLNNFYELQQIVFNDWLMNGEEFVLNGLRRKKQVTCRIG
;
A
#
# COMPACT_ATOMS: atom_id res chain seq x y z
N GLN A 1 -4.18 63.32 6.67
CA GLN A 1 -3.82 62.86 5.32
C GLN A 1 -2.49 62.11 5.22
N ARG A 2 -1.66 62.04 6.24
CA ARG A 2 -0.41 61.24 6.25
C ARG A 2 -0.58 59.81 6.75
N ILE A 3 -1.68 59.48 7.43
CA ILE A 3 -1.95 58.16 7.94
C ILE A 3 -2.38 57.19 6.83
N SER A 4 -3.10 57.69 5.83
CA SER A 4 -3.53 56.83 4.69
C SER A 4 -2.40 56.38 3.76
N ALA A 5 -1.27 57.08 3.78
CA ALA A 5 -0.10 56.72 2.97
C ALA A 5 0.74 55.62 3.67
N ALA A 6 0.73 55.55 5.00
CA ALA A 6 1.42 54.49 5.75
C ALA A 6 0.73 53.14 5.64
N GLU A 7 -0.60 53.10 5.59
CA GLU A 7 -1.37 51.88 5.39
C GLU A 7 -1.15 51.27 3.99
N LYS A 8 -0.83 52.11 2.99
CA LYS A 8 -0.56 51.64 1.63
C LYS A 8 0.75 50.84 1.49
N PHE A 9 1.66 50.98 2.45
CA PHE A 9 2.95 50.27 2.44
C PHE A 9 3.04 49.09 3.42
N THR A 10 1.98 48.77 4.12
CA THR A 10 1.93 47.54 4.90
C THR A 10 1.82 46.39 3.92
N ASN A 11 2.88 45.64 3.78
CA ASN A 11 2.87 44.41 2.99
C ASN A 11 1.98 43.40 3.67
N THR A 12 0.76 43.28 3.21
CA THR A 12 -0.23 42.32 3.71
C THR A 12 -0.06 40.93 3.07
N GLY A 13 1.03 40.77 2.31
CA GLY A 13 1.30 39.52 1.60
C GLY A 13 0.20 39.20 0.58
N TYR A 14 -0.32 38.01 0.63
CA TYR A 14 -1.37 37.52 -0.29
C TYR A 14 -2.80 37.80 0.20
N SER A 15 -3.01 38.67 1.19
CA SER A 15 -4.31 38.90 1.83
C SER A 15 -5.43 39.41 0.89
N HIS A 16 -5.07 40.07 -0.24
CA HIS A 16 -6.00 40.50 -1.28
C HIS A 16 -6.08 39.54 -2.47
N GLY A 17 -5.27 38.49 -2.46
CA GLY A 17 -5.26 37.45 -3.48
C GLY A 17 -5.66 36.10 -2.91
N GLY A 18 -4.82 35.09 -3.05
CA GLY A 18 -5.07 33.74 -2.65
C GLY A 18 -5.39 33.49 -1.16
N ALA A 19 -5.01 34.43 -0.27
CA ALA A 19 -5.27 34.35 1.17
C ALA A 19 -6.45 35.23 1.63
N SER A 20 -7.28 35.74 0.70
CA SER A 20 -8.46 36.54 1.04
C SER A 20 -9.56 35.64 1.61
N ARG A 21 -10.16 36.04 2.74
CA ARG A 21 -11.35 35.40 3.33
C ARG A 21 -12.63 36.19 3.11
N SER A 22 -12.51 37.44 2.63
CA SER A 22 -13.66 38.36 2.43
C SER A 22 -14.23 38.28 1.03
N GLU A 23 -13.48 37.81 0.05
CA GLU A 23 -13.89 37.70 -1.34
C GLU A 23 -14.97 36.62 -1.53
N SER A 24 -15.84 36.84 -2.49
CA SER A 24 -16.99 35.98 -2.74
C SER A 24 -16.62 34.52 -3.06
N TRP A 25 -15.51 34.32 -3.75
CA TRP A 25 -14.98 33.00 -4.08
C TRP A 25 -14.35 32.28 -2.87
N ALA A 26 -13.89 33.05 -1.86
CA ALA A 26 -13.28 32.49 -0.66
C ALA A 26 -14.28 32.15 0.44
N LYS A 27 -15.54 32.57 0.28
CA LYS A 27 -16.61 32.25 1.24
C LYS A 27 -16.93 30.76 1.19
N GLY A 28 -16.69 30.08 2.29
CA GLY A 28 -16.86 28.62 2.41
C GLY A 28 -15.62 27.81 2.03
N TYR A 29 -14.50 28.49 1.70
CA TYR A 29 -13.22 27.82 1.61
C TYR A 29 -12.65 27.66 3.02
N ASP A 30 -12.57 26.40 3.45
CA ASP A 30 -12.00 26.02 4.72
C ASP A 30 -10.50 25.73 4.48
N ASP A 31 -9.66 26.64 4.97
CA ASP A 31 -8.21 26.60 4.82
C ASP A 31 -7.50 26.29 6.16
N GLU A 32 -8.19 25.63 7.10
CA GLU A 32 -7.56 25.19 8.32
C GLU A 32 -6.40 24.24 7.98
N SER A 33 -5.19 24.74 8.23
CA SER A 33 -3.97 23.97 8.06
C SER A 33 -3.80 23.01 9.22
N LEU A 34 -4.25 21.79 9.04
CA LEU A 34 -4.00 20.69 9.96
C LEU A 34 -2.66 20.03 9.64
N SER A 35 -2.16 19.22 10.54
CA SER A 35 -1.04 18.34 10.22
C SER A 35 -1.49 17.32 9.17
N PRO A 36 -0.61 16.87 8.25
CA PRO A 36 -0.97 15.87 7.24
C PRO A 36 -1.61 14.59 7.84
N SER A 37 -1.19 14.22 9.02
CA SER A 37 -1.74 13.09 9.77
C SER A 37 -3.18 13.35 10.21
N SER A 38 -3.47 14.55 10.72
CA SER A 38 -4.82 14.93 11.17
C SER A 38 -5.80 15.04 10.00
N ASP A 39 -5.37 15.62 8.87
CA ASP A 39 -6.17 15.72 7.66
C ASP A 39 -6.57 14.34 7.11
N ILE A 40 -5.63 13.40 7.10
CA ILE A 40 -5.90 12.04 6.66
C ILE A 40 -6.84 11.34 7.63
N GLU A 41 -6.62 11.48 8.95
CA GLU A 41 -7.40 10.77 9.97
C GLU A 41 -8.86 11.19 9.97
N MET A 42 -9.15 12.48 9.85
CA MET A 42 -10.52 13.00 9.78
C MET A 42 -11.28 12.48 8.57
N ASN A 43 -10.61 12.38 7.42
CA ASN A 43 -11.25 12.04 6.15
C ASN A 43 -11.08 10.56 5.75
N ARG A 44 -10.28 9.78 6.48
CA ARG A 44 -9.88 8.41 6.12
C ARG A 44 -11.05 7.49 5.82
N LYS A 45 -12.08 7.52 6.65
CA LYS A 45 -13.28 6.66 6.48
C LYS A 45 -14.00 6.96 5.17
N GLU A 46 -14.19 8.24 4.89
CA GLU A 46 -14.91 8.69 3.69
C GLU A 46 -14.09 8.43 2.42
N LEU A 47 -12.79 8.71 2.47
CA LEU A 47 -11.87 8.43 1.37
C LEU A 47 -11.87 6.95 0.99
N ARG A 48 -11.82 6.05 1.97
CA ARG A 48 -11.90 4.60 1.73
C ARG A 48 -13.23 4.17 1.11
N GLN A 49 -14.34 4.72 1.60
CA GLN A 49 -15.65 4.42 1.04
C GLN A 49 -15.74 4.87 -0.43
N ARG A 50 -15.29 6.08 -0.73
CA ARG A 50 -15.27 6.62 -2.09
C ARG A 50 -14.34 5.85 -3.02
N THR A 51 -13.18 5.43 -2.54
CA THR A 51 -12.24 4.62 -3.35
C THR A 51 -12.82 3.23 -3.67
N ARG A 52 -13.49 2.60 -2.72
CA ARG A 52 -14.19 1.33 -2.94
C ARG A 52 -15.34 1.48 -3.93
N ASP A 53 -16.11 2.54 -3.79
CA ASP A 53 -17.18 2.86 -4.75
C ASP A 53 -16.63 3.10 -6.15
N LEU A 54 -15.54 3.86 -6.27
CA LEU A 54 -14.82 4.06 -7.53
C LEU A 54 -14.35 2.73 -8.15
N TYR A 55 -13.81 1.83 -7.34
CA TYR A 55 -13.36 0.51 -7.81
C TYR A 55 -14.51 -0.37 -8.29
N MET A 56 -15.65 -0.33 -7.62
CA MET A 56 -16.81 -1.16 -7.96
C MET A 56 -17.64 -0.61 -9.13
N ASN A 57 -17.79 0.71 -9.20
CA ASN A 57 -18.78 1.35 -10.07
C ASN A 57 -18.19 2.14 -11.25
N ALA A 58 -16.88 2.48 -11.22
CA ALA A 58 -16.24 3.24 -12.29
C ALA A 58 -15.26 2.37 -13.09
N PRO A 59 -15.59 1.98 -14.33
CA PRO A 59 -14.73 1.12 -15.15
C PRO A 59 -13.31 1.66 -15.34
N ILE A 60 -13.16 2.97 -15.48
CA ILE A 60 -11.85 3.62 -15.62
C ILE A 60 -11.02 3.48 -14.33
N GLY A 61 -11.63 3.70 -13.17
CA GLY A 61 -10.98 3.52 -11.86
C GLY A 61 -10.55 2.08 -11.65
N THR A 62 -11.43 1.14 -11.93
CA THR A 62 -11.13 -0.30 -11.89
C THR A 62 -9.97 -0.67 -12.81
N ALA A 63 -9.97 -0.16 -14.05
CA ALA A 63 -8.92 -0.42 -15.03
C ALA A 63 -7.57 0.13 -14.57
N ALA A 64 -7.53 1.35 -14.03
CA ALA A 64 -6.32 1.97 -13.52
C ALA A 64 -5.71 1.17 -12.36
N ILE A 65 -6.52 0.76 -11.37
CA ILE A 65 -6.06 -0.05 -10.23
C ILE A 65 -5.54 -1.41 -10.70
N LYS A 66 -6.28 -2.09 -11.59
CA LYS A 66 -5.85 -3.38 -12.15
C LYS A 66 -4.57 -3.27 -12.96
N ALA A 67 -4.41 -2.23 -13.77
CA ALA A 67 -3.20 -1.99 -14.56
C ALA A 67 -2.00 -1.76 -13.65
N THR A 68 -2.14 -0.94 -12.60
CA THR A 68 -1.09 -0.67 -11.61
C THR A 68 -0.69 -1.96 -10.89
N ARG A 69 -1.64 -2.75 -10.42
CA ARG A 69 -1.38 -4.05 -9.80
C ARG A 69 -0.62 -4.98 -10.74
N THR A 70 -1.07 -5.09 -12.00
CA THR A 70 -0.41 -5.94 -12.99
C THR A 70 1.01 -5.48 -13.31
N SER A 71 1.25 -4.17 -13.34
CA SER A 71 2.59 -3.61 -13.58
C SER A 71 3.54 -3.79 -12.39
N CYS A 72 3.05 -3.70 -11.16
CA CYS A 72 3.88 -3.78 -9.95
C CYS A 72 4.09 -5.22 -9.47
N VAL A 73 3.03 -6.01 -9.41
CA VAL A 73 3.06 -7.37 -8.85
C VAL A 73 3.08 -8.44 -9.97
N GLY A 74 2.34 -8.19 -11.05
CA GLY A 74 2.23 -9.13 -12.18
C GLY A 74 1.76 -10.51 -11.74
N ILE A 75 2.53 -11.52 -12.07
CA ILE A 75 2.29 -12.93 -11.68
C ILE A 75 2.79 -13.28 -10.27
N GLY A 76 3.24 -12.29 -9.53
CA GLY A 76 3.81 -12.44 -8.19
C GLY A 76 5.33 -12.24 -8.13
N LEU A 77 5.77 -11.63 -7.04
CA LEU A 77 7.19 -11.38 -6.77
C LEU A 77 7.86 -12.65 -6.29
N LYS A 78 9.00 -12.99 -6.91
CA LYS A 78 9.81 -14.17 -6.59
C LYS A 78 11.10 -13.77 -5.88
N PRO A 79 11.58 -14.54 -4.90
CA PRO A 79 12.85 -14.25 -4.23
C PRO A 79 14.03 -14.47 -5.20
N LYS A 80 14.99 -13.58 -5.11
CA LYS A 80 16.29 -13.71 -5.76
C LYS A 80 17.38 -13.81 -4.69
N PRO A 81 17.60 -14.98 -4.07
CA PRO A 81 18.60 -15.14 -3.05
C PRO A 81 19.98 -14.82 -3.63
N LYS A 82 20.75 -14.05 -2.87
CA LYS A 82 22.14 -13.73 -3.16
C LYS A 82 22.94 -14.02 -1.89
N ILE A 83 23.70 -15.13 -1.92
CA ILE A 83 24.53 -15.57 -0.81
C ILE A 83 25.91 -14.97 -1.00
N ASP A 84 26.43 -14.33 0.03
CA ASP A 84 27.82 -13.90 0.11
C ASP A 84 28.67 -15.09 0.55
N TYR A 85 29.25 -15.77 -0.43
CA TYR A 85 30.05 -16.97 -0.22
C TYR A 85 31.42 -16.66 0.44
N GLU A 86 31.96 -15.46 0.22
CA GLU A 86 33.22 -15.02 0.83
C GLU A 86 33.05 -14.83 2.34
N PHE A 87 31.98 -14.14 2.74
CA PHE A 87 31.66 -13.93 4.16
C PHE A 87 31.36 -15.23 4.89
N LEU A 88 30.70 -16.18 4.23
CA LEU A 88 30.36 -17.47 4.83
C LEU A 88 31.53 -18.50 4.77
N GLY A 89 32.61 -18.22 4.05
CA GLY A 89 33.74 -19.12 3.89
C GLY A 89 33.39 -20.41 3.12
N ILE A 90 32.37 -20.38 2.25
CA ILE A 90 31.96 -21.51 1.42
C ILE A 90 32.39 -21.32 -0.03
N SER A 91 32.41 -22.39 -0.81
CA SER A 91 32.73 -22.30 -2.23
C SER A 91 31.59 -21.62 -3.01
N LYS A 92 31.90 -21.01 -4.15
CA LYS A 92 30.92 -20.41 -5.06
C LYS A 92 29.91 -21.44 -5.58
N GLU A 93 30.34 -22.68 -5.75
CA GLU A 93 29.50 -23.78 -6.21
C GLU A 93 28.47 -24.18 -5.15
N GLU A 94 28.92 -24.35 -3.91
CA GLU A 94 28.05 -24.62 -2.77
C GLU A 94 27.01 -23.50 -2.57
N ALA A 95 27.43 -22.24 -2.67
CA ALA A 95 26.51 -21.10 -2.60
C ALA A 95 25.45 -21.14 -3.72
N ALA A 96 25.83 -21.52 -4.93
CA ALA A 96 24.90 -21.65 -6.05
C ALA A 96 23.89 -22.79 -5.84
N ASP A 97 24.32 -23.90 -5.27
CA ASP A 97 23.44 -25.02 -4.96
C ASP A 97 22.44 -24.68 -3.85
N ILE A 98 22.90 -24.00 -2.80
CA ILE A 98 22.00 -23.50 -1.73
C ILE A 98 21.00 -22.51 -2.30
N GLN A 99 21.41 -21.57 -3.16
CA GLN A 99 20.49 -20.62 -3.81
C GLN A 99 19.45 -21.33 -4.69
N ARG A 100 19.84 -22.40 -5.38
CA ARG A 100 18.94 -23.21 -6.21
C ARG A 100 17.92 -23.95 -5.32
N LEU A 101 18.38 -24.51 -4.20
CA LEU A 101 17.52 -25.18 -3.24
C LEU A 101 16.48 -24.21 -2.63
N ILE A 102 16.93 -23.04 -2.19
CA ILE A 102 16.04 -22.00 -1.64
C ILE A 102 14.95 -21.63 -2.65
N LYS A 103 15.32 -21.40 -3.92
CA LYS A 103 14.33 -21.07 -4.97
C LYS A 103 13.31 -22.19 -5.16
N LYS A 104 13.77 -23.44 -5.17
CA LYS A 104 12.90 -24.60 -5.38
C LYS A 104 11.92 -24.78 -4.22
N GLU A 105 12.43 -24.77 -3.00
CA GLU A 105 11.59 -24.91 -1.79
C GLU A 105 10.58 -23.76 -1.66
N PHE A 106 11.03 -22.53 -1.93
CA PHE A 106 10.15 -21.38 -1.94
C PHE A 106 9.05 -21.51 -3.00
N ALA A 107 9.39 -21.97 -4.21
CA ALA A 107 8.40 -22.13 -5.27
C ALA A 107 7.31 -23.15 -4.89
N ILE A 108 7.70 -24.29 -4.33
CA ILE A 108 6.77 -25.32 -3.86
C ILE A 108 5.82 -24.75 -2.78
N TRP A 109 6.37 -24.04 -1.81
CA TRP A 109 5.57 -23.42 -0.76
C TRP A 109 4.67 -22.30 -1.30
N ALA A 110 5.18 -21.42 -2.16
CA ALA A 110 4.46 -20.27 -2.69
C ALA A 110 3.33 -20.64 -3.66
N GLU A 111 3.47 -21.75 -4.38
CA GLU A 111 2.42 -22.30 -5.26
C GLU A 111 1.35 -23.07 -4.49
N SER A 112 1.63 -23.46 -3.25
CA SER A 112 0.66 -24.11 -2.37
C SER A 112 -0.23 -23.10 -1.67
N THR A 113 -1.38 -23.53 -1.16
CA THR A 113 -2.27 -22.71 -0.33
C THR A 113 -1.88 -22.71 1.16
N LEU A 114 -0.77 -23.34 1.52
CA LEU A 114 -0.31 -23.46 2.92
C LEU A 114 0.06 -22.12 3.57
N CYS A 115 0.32 -21.10 2.77
CA CYS A 115 0.61 -19.74 3.23
C CYS A 115 -0.65 -18.99 3.68
N ASP A 116 -1.83 -19.42 3.26
CA ASP A 116 -3.11 -18.82 3.64
C ASP A 116 -3.75 -19.59 4.80
N ILE A 117 -4.21 -18.86 5.82
CA ILE A 117 -4.92 -19.44 6.97
C ILE A 117 -6.25 -20.10 6.54
N CYS A 118 -6.88 -19.57 5.50
CA CYS A 118 -8.13 -20.04 4.94
C CYS A 118 -7.96 -21.14 3.88
N ASP A 119 -6.73 -21.45 3.46
CA ASP A 119 -6.41 -22.39 2.37
C ASP A 119 -7.05 -22.04 1.00
N LEU A 120 -7.31 -20.75 0.75
CA LEU A 120 -7.99 -20.30 -0.47
C LEU A 120 -7.01 -19.83 -1.55
N ASN A 121 -5.96 -19.11 -1.14
CA ASN A 121 -5.06 -18.43 -2.05
C ASN A 121 -3.62 -18.95 -1.92
N ASN A 122 -2.89 -18.93 -3.02
CA ASN A 122 -1.46 -19.12 -2.99
C ASN A 122 -0.73 -17.81 -2.64
N PHE A 123 0.57 -17.86 -2.41
CA PHE A 123 1.35 -16.70 -1.99
C PHE A 123 1.35 -15.55 -3.02
N TYR A 124 1.29 -15.87 -4.30
CA TYR A 124 1.28 -14.87 -5.37
C TYR A 124 -0.07 -14.16 -5.48
N GLU A 125 -1.16 -14.87 -5.23
CA GLU A 125 -2.50 -14.30 -5.16
C GLU A 125 -2.64 -13.40 -3.93
N LEU A 126 -2.10 -13.82 -2.77
CA LEU A 126 -2.06 -12.97 -1.57
C LEU A 126 -1.31 -11.66 -1.82
N GLN A 127 -0.17 -11.68 -2.52
CA GLN A 127 0.54 -10.45 -2.90
C GLN A 127 -0.33 -9.50 -3.73
N GLN A 128 -1.10 -10.04 -4.68
CA GLN A 128 -2.01 -9.24 -5.49
C GLN A 128 -3.15 -8.64 -4.66
N ILE A 129 -3.70 -9.40 -3.72
CA ILE A 129 -4.76 -8.95 -2.81
C ILE A 129 -4.24 -7.82 -1.93
N VAL A 130 -3.12 -8.05 -1.24
CA VAL A 130 -2.49 -7.06 -0.36
C VAL A 130 -2.18 -5.76 -1.11
N PHE A 131 -1.61 -5.85 -2.31
CA PHE A 131 -1.29 -4.67 -3.11
C PHE A 131 -2.55 -3.92 -3.56
N ASN A 132 -3.60 -4.65 -3.93
CA ASN A 132 -4.87 -4.06 -4.35
C ASN A 132 -5.55 -3.34 -3.18
N ASP A 133 -5.58 -3.95 -2.00
CA ASP A 133 -6.15 -3.37 -0.80
C ASP A 133 -5.35 -2.15 -0.32
N TRP A 134 -4.03 -2.20 -0.41
CA TRP A 134 -3.19 -1.05 -0.12
C TRP A 134 -3.48 0.14 -1.06
N LEU A 135 -3.66 -0.09 -2.36
CA LEU A 135 -4.03 0.96 -3.32
C LEU A 135 -5.40 1.57 -3.01
N MET A 136 -6.37 0.76 -2.56
CA MET A 136 -7.73 1.23 -2.30
C MET A 136 -7.90 1.87 -0.93
N ASN A 137 -7.23 1.35 0.09
CA ASN A 137 -7.44 1.75 1.48
C ASN A 137 -6.30 2.62 2.04
N GLY A 138 -5.14 2.69 1.34
CA GLY A 138 -3.95 3.40 1.79
C GLY A 138 -3.12 2.67 2.85
N GLU A 139 -3.66 1.61 3.45
CA GLU A 139 -2.99 0.77 4.45
C GLU A 139 -3.48 -0.67 4.34
N GLU A 140 -2.63 -1.61 4.72
CA GLU A 140 -2.94 -3.04 4.77
C GLU A 140 -2.22 -3.70 5.93
N PHE A 141 -2.87 -4.68 6.57
CA PHE A 141 -2.32 -5.43 7.69
C PHE A 141 -2.28 -6.91 7.37
N VAL A 142 -1.09 -7.49 7.39
CA VAL A 142 -0.89 -8.93 7.21
C VAL A 142 -0.65 -9.58 8.56
N LEU A 143 -1.55 -10.48 8.96
CA LEU A 143 -1.43 -11.23 10.20
C LEU A 143 -0.72 -12.56 9.94
N ASN A 144 0.46 -12.73 10.52
CA ASN A 144 1.18 -14.00 10.49
C ASN A 144 0.69 -14.90 11.63
N GLY A 145 -0.16 -15.87 11.29
CA GLY A 145 -0.65 -16.88 12.22
C GLY A 145 0.21 -18.14 12.21
N LEU A 146 0.52 -18.68 13.38
CA LEU A 146 1.09 -20.03 13.49
C LEU A 146 -0.01 -21.06 13.29
N ARG A 147 0.04 -21.79 12.17
CA ARG A 147 -0.88 -22.90 11.93
C ARG A 147 -0.47 -24.09 12.80
N ARG A 148 -1.27 -24.44 13.82
CA ARG A 148 -1.11 -25.74 14.49
C ARG A 148 -1.46 -26.82 13.47
N LYS A 149 -0.54 -27.78 13.24
CA LYS A 149 -0.84 -28.99 12.44
C LYS A 149 -2.13 -29.60 12.99
N LYS A 150 -3.20 -29.59 12.21
CA LYS A 150 -4.36 -30.43 12.53
C LYS A 150 -3.86 -31.87 12.53
N GLN A 151 -3.89 -32.54 13.68
CA GLN A 151 -3.76 -33.99 13.70
C GLN A 151 -4.92 -34.52 12.87
N VAL A 152 -4.61 -35.05 11.70
CA VAL A 152 -5.56 -35.84 10.93
C VAL A 152 -5.74 -37.12 11.69
N THR A 153 -6.73 -37.16 12.55
CA THR A 153 -7.21 -38.40 13.13
C THR A 153 -7.96 -39.12 12.01
N CYS A 154 -7.23 -39.94 11.24
CA CYS A 154 -7.89 -40.98 10.42
C CYS A 154 -8.65 -41.90 11.38
N ARG A 155 -9.94 -41.66 11.53
CA ARG A 155 -10.84 -42.70 11.99
C ARG A 155 -11.01 -43.70 10.85
N ILE A 156 -10.25 -44.77 10.91
CA ILE A 156 -10.56 -46.00 10.18
C ILE A 156 -11.75 -46.57 10.91
N GLY A 157 -12.89 -46.54 10.25
CA GLY A 157 -14.09 -47.25 10.62
C GLY A 157 -14.39 -48.29 9.56
#